data_72e736f34e1cb1aa6a91166497a95df5
#
_entry.id   72e736f34e1cb1aa6a91166497a95df5
#
_cell.length_a   1.000
_cell.length_b   1.000
_cell.length_c   1.000
_cell.angle_alpha   90.00
_cell.angle_beta   90.00
_cell.angle_gamma   90.00
#
_symmetry.space_group_name_H-M   'P 1'
#
loop_
_entity.id
_entity.type
_entity.pdbx_description
1 polymer ?
#
loop_
_entity_poly.entity_id
_entity_poly.type
_entity_poly.pdbx_seq_one_letter_code
_entity_poly.pdbx_strand_id
1 'polypeptide(L)'
;ADLVLATHGRGIWIMDDASSLRQFDAKVEKAAFWLFKPEPAYRVRLPAFTGTPMPKDEPMAENPPLGAYLDYTLKIAIKSPITLDIIDSTGALVRHYSSADPVAAVDPTKSPIAPEWADVPSTLSAATGTHRFVWPLQYPAPPSSEKSDPWADGLFAPPGDYRVVLTVDGVKQEQPLQVVADPRVNLPASAYAQQFALAKSIQAQNTRISVAAREAGALVQALKKARVPDKELDREIGGLLERTAALTGMREAPHPHNAWA
;
A
#
# COMPACT_ATOMS: atom_id res chain seq x y z
N ALA A 1 -16.03 7.60 -15.29
CA ALA A 1 -16.36 7.47 -16.73
C ALA A 1 -15.12 7.81 -17.55
N ASP A 2 -14.78 6.96 -18.52
CA ASP A 2 -13.56 7.05 -19.30
C ASP A 2 -13.73 7.94 -20.54
N LEU A 3 -12.66 8.57 -20.96
CA LEU A 3 -12.61 9.30 -22.22
C LEU A 3 -11.81 8.46 -23.22
N VAL A 4 -12.46 8.10 -24.34
CA VAL A 4 -11.85 7.32 -25.39
C VAL A 4 -11.68 8.19 -26.62
N LEU A 5 -10.47 8.32 -27.12
CA LEU A 5 -10.12 9.09 -28.33
C LEU A 5 -9.59 8.12 -29.40
N ALA A 6 -10.35 7.94 -30.47
CA ALA A 6 -9.89 7.25 -31.65
C ALA A 6 -9.25 8.26 -32.61
N THR A 7 -7.98 8.04 -32.96
CA THR A 7 -7.24 8.93 -33.84
C THR A 7 -7.07 8.33 -35.23
N HIS A 8 -6.96 9.16 -36.25
CA HIS A 8 -6.72 8.67 -37.61
C HIS A 8 -5.25 8.18 -37.75
N GLY A 9 -5.06 6.86 -37.76
CA GLY A 9 -3.76 6.22 -38.01
C GLY A 9 -2.77 6.21 -36.82
N ARG A 10 -3.17 6.68 -35.59
CA ARG A 10 -2.27 6.70 -34.42
C ARG A 10 -2.85 5.99 -33.18
N GLY A 11 -3.78 5.04 -33.40
CA GLY A 11 -4.32 4.21 -32.36
C GLY A 11 -5.48 4.82 -31.58
N ILE A 12 -5.84 4.16 -30.49
CA ILE A 12 -6.90 4.53 -29.57
C ILE A 12 -6.24 4.93 -28.24
N TRP A 13 -6.64 6.10 -27.71
CA TRP A 13 -6.18 6.61 -26.43
C TRP A 13 -7.32 6.52 -25.43
N ILE A 14 -7.04 6.00 -24.26
CA ILE A 14 -8.02 5.87 -23.17
C ILE A 14 -7.49 6.65 -21.98
N MET A 15 -8.31 7.57 -21.47
CA MET A 15 -8.10 8.23 -20.20
C MET A 15 -9.12 7.63 -19.21
N ASP A 16 -8.63 6.81 -18.30
CA ASP A 16 -9.46 6.22 -17.25
C ASP A 16 -9.91 7.30 -16.28
N ASP A 17 -11.17 7.26 -15.93
CA ASP A 17 -11.85 8.20 -15.04
C ASP A 17 -11.59 9.68 -15.36
N ALA A 18 -12.36 10.20 -16.29
CA ALA A 18 -12.33 11.63 -16.65
C ALA A 18 -13.25 12.48 -15.74
N SER A 19 -13.62 12.03 -14.56
CA SER A 19 -14.57 12.73 -13.67
C SER A 19 -14.04 14.07 -13.16
N SER A 20 -12.75 14.18 -12.93
CA SER A 20 -12.10 15.43 -12.53
C SER A 20 -12.23 16.52 -13.59
N LEU A 21 -12.19 16.17 -14.90
CA LEU A 21 -12.37 17.13 -15.98
C LEU A 21 -13.77 17.75 -15.99
N ARG A 22 -14.80 16.99 -15.55
CA ARG A 22 -16.18 17.50 -15.49
C ARG A 22 -16.41 18.45 -14.32
N GLN A 23 -15.52 18.45 -13.33
CA GLN A 23 -15.60 19.32 -12.17
C GLN A 23 -14.83 20.63 -12.38
N PHE A 24 -14.17 20.78 -13.52
CA PHE A 24 -13.37 21.97 -13.82
C PHE A 24 -14.28 23.17 -14.08
N ASP A 25 -14.28 24.12 -13.16
CA ASP A 25 -15.08 25.34 -13.21
C ASP A 25 -14.24 26.58 -12.82
N ALA A 26 -14.88 27.74 -12.80
CA ALA A 26 -14.22 29.00 -12.44
C ALA A 26 -13.71 29.03 -10.97
N LYS A 27 -14.21 28.17 -10.07
CA LYS A 27 -13.68 28.05 -8.68
C LYS A 27 -12.38 27.28 -8.68
N VAL A 28 -12.37 26.14 -9.38
CA VAL A 28 -11.15 25.34 -9.57
C VAL A 28 -10.08 26.17 -10.27
N GLU A 29 -10.48 26.96 -11.29
CA GLU A 29 -9.57 27.81 -12.04
C GLU A 29 -8.90 28.89 -11.17
N LYS A 30 -9.59 29.42 -10.18
CA LYS A 30 -9.08 30.50 -9.31
C LYS A 30 -8.36 29.98 -8.05
N ALA A 31 -8.55 28.71 -7.69
CA ALA A 31 -7.97 28.14 -6.48
C ALA A 31 -6.45 27.94 -6.64
N ALA A 32 -5.71 28.18 -5.55
CA ALA A 32 -4.28 27.89 -5.49
C ALA A 32 -3.99 26.38 -5.59
N PHE A 33 -4.88 25.59 -5.00
CA PHE A 33 -4.91 24.15 -5.17
C PHE A 33 -6.36 23.66 -5.07
N TRP A 34 -6.64 22.47 -5.60
CA TRP A 34 -7.96 21.88 -5.56
C TRP A 34 -7.90 20.37 -5.48
N LEU A 35 -8.66 19.77 -4.55
CA LEU A 35 -8.90 18.33 -4.49
C LEU A 35 -10.24 18.04 -5.16
N PHE A 36 -10.22 17.28 -6.25
CA PHE A 36 -11.45 16.87 -6.94
C PHE A 36 -12.18 15.79 -6.13
N LYS A 37 -13.50 15.79 -6.22
CA LYS A 37 -14.31 14.72 -5.63
C LYS A 37 -14.06 13.42 -6.41
N PRO A 38 -13.55 12.37 -5.75
CA PRO A 38 -13.32 11.09 -6.42
C PRO A 38 -14.63 10.37 -6.73
N GLU A 39 -14.62 9.54 -7.76
CA GLU A 39 -15.67 8.56 -8.01
C GLU A 39 -15.62 7.41 -6.99
N PRO A 40 -16.74 6.67 -6.83
CA PRO A 40 -16.70 5.46 -6.01
C PRO A 40 -15.66 4.48 -6.48
N ALA A 41 -14.83 4.00 -5.54
CA ALA A 41 -13.76 3.03 -5.82
C ALA A 41 -14.24 1.61 -5.56
N TYR A 42 -14.05 0.71 -6.50
CA TYR A 42 -14.44 -0.68 -6.37
C TYR A 42 -13.32 -1.50 -5.72
N ARG A 43 -13.64 -2.17 -4.61
CA ARG A 43 -12.73 -3.10 -3.95
C ARG A 43 -12.70 -4.42 -4.70
N VAL A 44 -11.94 -4.45 -5.78
CA VAL A 44 -11.71 -5.66 -6.57
C VAL A 44 -10.44 -6.36 -6.08
N ARG A 45 -10.53 -7.66 -5.84
CA ARG A 45 -9.36 -8.49 -5.59
C ARG A 45 -9.05 -9.30 -6.84
N LEU A 46 -7.92 -9.03 -7.43
CA LEU A 46 -7.43 -9.87 -8.54
C LEU A 46 -6.90 -11.21 -8.00
N PRO A 47 -6.96 -12.29 -8.79
CA PRO A 47 -6.27 -13.52 -8.48
C PRO A 47 -4.76 -13.26 -8.36
N ALA A 48 -4.09 -14.00 -7.48
CA ALA A 48 -2.68 -13.78 -7.15
C ALA A 48 -1.71 -13.99 -8.33
N PHE A 49 -2.13 -14.73 -9.35
CA PHE A 49 -1.34 -14.96 -10.55
C PHE A 49 -2.25 -14.98 -11.80
N THR A 50 -1.91 -14.17 -12.77
CA THR A 50 -2.69 -14.03 -14.03
C THR A 50 -1.93 -14.51 -15.27
N GLY A 51 -0.80 -15.15 -15.10
CA GLY A 51 0.09 -15.59 -16.17
C GLY A 51 1.40 -14.80 -16.24
N THR A 52 2.24 -15.13 -17.19
CA THR A 52 3.49 -14.41 -17.45
C THR A 52 3.17 -13.01 -17.95
N PRO A 53 3.76 -11.95 -17.39
CA PRO A 53 3.61 -10.60 -17.93
C PRO A 53 4.06 -10.53 -19.37
N MET A 54 3.38 -9.72 -20.17
CA MET A 54 3.83 -9.47 -21.53
C MET A 54 5.14 -8.67 -21.53
N PRO A 55 6.03 -8.92 -22.52
CA PRO A 55 7.26 -8.16 -22.65
C PRO A 55 6.99 -6.65 -22.77
N LYS A 56 7.80 -5.83 -22.10
CA LYS A 56 7.62 -4.36 -22.09
C LYS A 56 7.93 -3.70 -23.44
N ASP A 57 8.62 -4.38 -24.35
CA ASP A 57 8.91 -3.95 -25.71
C ASP A 57 7.73 -4.18 -26.68
N GLU A 58 6.72 -4.95 -26.27
CA GLU A 58 5.49 -5.07 -27.05
C GLU A 58 4.61 -3.80 -26.91
N PRO A 59 3.99 -3.34 -28.00
CA PRO A 59 3.18 -2.11 -27.99
C PRO A 59 1.82 -2.35 -27.31
N MET A 60 1.81 -2.41 -25.99
CA MET A 60 0.64 -2.66 -25.16
C MET A 60 0.30 -1.46 -24.29
N ALA A 61 -0.99 -1.23 -24.06
CA ALA A 61 -1.45 -0.32 -23.04
C ALA A 61 -1.42 -1.03 -21.67
N GLU A 62 -1.02 -0.30 -20.64
CA GLU A 62 -1.15 -0.77 -19.26
C GLU A 62 -2.62 -0.82 -18.84
N ASN A 63 -2.96 -1.78 -17.98
CA ASN A 63 -4.27 -1.81 -17.35
C ASN A 63 -4.43 -0.62 -16.38
N PRO A 64 -5.68 -0.13 -16.20
CA PRO A 64 -5.94 0.88 -15.18
C PRO A 64 -5.47 0.39 -13.81
N PRO A 65 -4.73 1.21 -13.04
CA PRO A 65 -4.32 0.83 -11.69
C PRO A 65 -5.56 0.60 -10.80
N LEU A 66 -5.51 -0.44 -9.98
CA LEU A 66 -6.58 -0.73 -9.03
C LEU A 66 -6.51 0.20 -7.83
N GLY A 67 -7.65 0.78 -7.47
CA GLY A 67 -7.73 1.66 -6.31
C GLY A 67 -8.71 2.81 -6.48
N ALA A 68 -8.61 3.77 -5.57
CA ALA A 68 -9.31 5.04 -5.66
C ALA A 68 -8.42 6.08 -6.37
N TYR A 69 -8.94 6.69 -7.42
CA TYR A 69 -8.26 7.78 -8.11
C TYR A 69 -8.55 9.09 -7.39
N LEU A 70 -7.50 9.71 -6.90
CA LEU A 70 -7.53 10.94 -6.13
C LEU A 70 -6.82 12.03 -6.94
N ASP A 71 -7.62 12.74 -7.72
CA ASP A 71 -7.12 13.81 -8.60
C ASP A 71 -7.05 15.13 -7.83
N TYR A 72 -5.97 15.87 -8.01
CA TYR A 72 -5.80 17.20 -7.45
C TYR A 72 -4.98 18.09 -8.38
N THR A 73 -5.13 19.40 -8.24
CA THR A 73 -4.33 20.39 -8.99
C THR A 73 -3.64 21.35 -8.04
N LEU A 74 -2.40 21.69 -8.36
CA LEU A 74 -1.55 22.65 -7.66
C LEU A 74 -1.15 23.75 -8.64
N LYS A 75 -1.53 25.01 -8.39
CA LYS A 75 -1.25 26.13 -9.28
C LYS A 75 -0.13 27.03 -8.80
N ILE A 76 0.29 26.86 -7.58
CA ILE A 76 1.34 27.63 -6.94
C ILE A 76 2.52 26.74 -6.58
N ALA A 77 3.70 27.32 -6.46
CA ALA A 77 4.85 26.62 -5.89
C ALA A 77 4.59 26.33 -4.40
N ILE A 78 4.72 25.08 -4.01
CA ILE A 78 4.49 24.62 -2.66
C ILE A 78 5.75 24.79 -1.83
N LYS A 79 5.60 25.26 -0.58
CA LYS A 79 6.71 25.57 0.33
C LYS A 79 7.08 24.44 1.26
N SER A 80 6.12 23.58 1.56
CA SER A 80 6.25 22.42 2.46
C SER A 80 5.70 21.16 1.81
N PRO A 81 6.09 19.96 2.26
CA PRO A 81 5.48 18.74 1.77
C PRO A 81 3.96 18.77 1.88
N ILE A 82 3.28 18.35 0.83
CA ILE A 82 1.84 18.14 0.88
C ILE A 82 1.55 16.77 1.49
N THR A 83 0.39 16.64 2.14
CA THR A 83 -0.06 15.37 2.71
C THR A 83 -1.46 15.02 2.24
N LEU A 84 -1.72 13.72 2.17
CA LEU A 84 -3.01 13.17 1.82
C LEU A 84 -3.38 12.09 2.83
N ASP A 85 -4.46 12.34 3.57
CA ASP A 85 -4.98 11.45 4.59
C ASP A 85 -6.26 10.78 4.13
N ILE A 86 -6.36 9.48 4.34
CA ILE A 86 -7.59 8.70 4.19
C ILE A 86 -8.15 8.42 5.58
N ILE A 87 -9.38 8.82 5.82
CA ILE A 87 -10.05 8.74 7.13
C ILE A 87 -11.32 7.93 6.97
N ASP A 88 -11.58 6.98 7.86
CA ASP A 88 -12.81 6.18 7.85
C ASP A 88 -14.01 6.93 8.44
N SER A 89 -15.19 6.29 8.40
CA SER A 89 -16.44 6.85 8.92
C SER A 89 -16.43 7.10 10.43
N THR A 90 -15.51 6.49 11.18
CA THR A 90 -15.34 6.72 12.64
C THR A 90 -14.42 7.90 12.94
N GLY A 91 -13.76 8.45 11.92
CA GLY A 91 -12.74 9.49 12.06
C GLY A 91 -11.33 8.95 12.30
N ALA A 92 -11.14 7.63 12.24
CA ALA A 92 -9.82 7.03 12.38
C ALA A 92 -9.00 7.14 11.08
N LEU A 93 -7.71 7.41 11.23
CA LEU A 93 -6.76 7.46 10.12
C LEU A 93 -6.54 6.04 9.56
N VAL A 94 -6.86 5.85 8.29
CA VAL A 94 -6.65 4.60 7.54
C VAL A 94 -5.26 4.60 6.91
N ARG A 95 -4.90 5.70 6.23
CA ARG A 95 -3.63 5.84 5.54
C ARG A 95 -3.19 7.29 5.50
N HIS A 96 -1.90 7.50 5.63
CA HIS A 96 -1.23 8.79 5.47
C HIS A 96 -0.20 8.70 4.35
N TYR A 97 -0.15 9.70 3.50
CA TYR A 97 0.85 9.87 2.44
C TYR A 97 1.43 11.27 2.49
N SER A 98 2.69 11.38 2.15
CA SER A 98 3.40 12.66 2.05
C SER A 98 4.18 12.74 0.75
N SER A 99 4.29 13.93 0.17
CA SER A 99 5.20 14.17 -0.96
C SER A 99 6.67 14.08 -0.56
N ALA A 100 6.97 14.00 0.73
CA ALA A 100 8.30 13.74 1.27
C ALA A 100 8.57 12.24 1.50
N ASP A 101 7.58 11.37 1.31
CA ASP A 101 7.77 9.93 1.41
C ASP A 101 8.81 9.46 0.38
N PRO A 102 9.70 8.53 0.76
CA PRO A 102 10.69 8.02 -0.17
C PRO A 102 10.00 7.31 -1.34
N VAL A 103 10.48 7.56 -2.54
CA VAL A 103 10.03 6.83 -3.73
C VAL A 103 10.44 5.37 -3.56
N ALA A 104 9.46 4.47 -3.65
CA ALA A 104 9.74 3.05 -3.62
C ALA A 104 10.61 2.68 -4.83
N ALA A 105 11.76 2.09 -4.58
CA ALA A 105 12.64 1.58 -5.62
C ALA A 105 12.76 0.07 -5.50
N VAL A 106 12.65 -0.62 -6.62
CA VAL A 106 12.89 -2.07 -6.68
C VAL A 106 14.39 -2.28 -6.80
N ASP A 107 14.98 -2.97 -5.81
CA ASP A 107 16.38 -3.39 -5.89
C ASP A 107 16.48 -4.57 -6.87
N PRO A 108 17.09 -4.39 -8.05
CA PRO A 108 17.13 -5.45 -9.06
C PRO A 108 17.94 -6.67 -8.61
N THR A 109 18.80 -6.51 -7.61
CA THR A 109 19.63 -7.62 -7.08
C THR A 109 18.87 -8.50 -6.09
N LYS A 110 17.73 -8.03 -5.57
CA LYS A 110 16.87 -8.71 -4.58
C LYS A 110 15.51 -9.08 -5.11
N SER A 111 15.14 -8.54 -6.27
CA SER A 111 13.84 -8.82 -6.87
C SER A 111 13.89 -10.18 -7.59
N PRO A 112 12.92 -11.08 -7.34
CA PRO A 112 12.78 -12.33 -8.08
C PRO A 112 12.23 -12.14 -9.50
N ILE A 113 11.79 -10.93 -9.83
CA ILE A 113 11.24 -10.54 -11.14
C ILE A 113 12.00 -9.35 -11.69
N ALA A 114 11.94 -9.13 -13.01
CA ALA A 114 12.53 -7.96 -13.64
C ALA A 114 11.94 -6.67 -13.03
N PRO A 115 12.77 -5.67 -12.69
CA PRO A 115 12.31 -4.44 -12.01
C PRO A 115 11.19 -3.70 -12.74
N GLU A 116 11.19 -3.75 -14.05
CA GLU A 116 10.17 -3.16 -14.90
C GLU A 116 8.78 -3.84 -14.78
N TRP A 117 8.72 -5.03 -14.21
CA TRP A 117 7.46 -5.75 -13.95
C TRP A 117 6.93 -5.55 -12.53
N ALA A 118 7.72 -4.91 -11.70
CA ALA A 118 7.27 -4.61 -10.34
C ALA A 118 6.34 -3.40 -10.34
N ASP A 119 5.20 -3.54 -9.67
CA ASP A 119 4.31 -2.41 -9.43
C ASP A 119 4.96 -1.42 -8.47
N VAL A 120 5.20 -0.21 -8.95
CA VAL A 120 5.71 0.88 -8.12
C VAL A 120 4.52 1.68 -7.58
N PRO A 121 4.39 1.79 -6.25
CA PRO A 121 3.32 2.59 -5.65
C PRO A 121 3.32 4.03 -6.15
N SER A 122 2.13 4.59 -6.36
CA SER A 122 1.99 6.01 -6.68
C SER A 122 2.60 6.90 -5.61
N THR A 123 3.34 7.93 -6.03
CA THR A 123 3.89 8.94 -5.13
C THR A 123 3.06 10.21 -5.19
N LEU A 124 2.91 10.88 -4.04
CA LEU A 124 2.20 12.15 -3.95
C LEU A 124 3.10 13.26 -4.51
N SER A 125 2.69 13.91 -5.60
CA SER A 125 3.50 14.96 -6.25
C SER A 125 3.19 16.34 -5.68
N ALA A 126 4.21 17.09 -5.31
CA ALA A 126 4.11 18.52 -4.93
C ALA A 126 4.43 19.48 -6.08
N ALA A 127 4.64 18.98 -7.31
CA ALA A 127 4.88 19.81 -8.46
C ALA A 127 3.63 20.61 -8.86
N THR A 128 3.80 21.76 -9.53
CA THR A 128 2.67 22.46 -10.13
C THR A 128 2.06 21.64 -11.27
N GLY A 129 0.73 21.68 -11.41
CA GLY A 129 -0.01 20.94 -12.42
C GLY A 129 -1.16 20.13 -11.84
N THR A 130 -1.76 19.31 -12.69
CA THR A 130 -2.80 18.34 -12.28
C THR A 130 -2.17 16.97 -12.12
N HIS A 131 -2.50 16.32 -11.02
CA HIS A 131 -1.92 15.06 -10.62
C HIS A 131 -3.02 14.06 -10.28
N ARG A 132 -2.73 12.80 -10.53
CA ARG A 132 -3.51 11.66 -10.07
C ARG A 132 -2.68 10.85 -9.09
N PHE A 133 -3.24 10.64 -7.90
CA PHE A 133 -2.72 9.71 -6.92
C PHE A 133 -3.68 8.53 -6.81
N VAL A 134 -3.17 7.30 -6.74
CA VAL A 134 -3.99 6.09 -6.61
C VAL A 134 -3.80 5.50 -5.23
N TRP A 135 -4.89 5.47 -4.45
CA TRP A 135 -4.90 4.74 -3.20
C TRP A 135 -5.33 3.28 -3.46
N PRO A 136 -4.49 2.27 -3.17
CA PRO A 136 -4.77 0.87 -3.46
C PRO A 136 -5.83 0.23 -2.54
N LEU A 137 -6.60 1.04 -1.81
CA LEU A 137 -7.63 0.61 -0.85
C LEU A 137 -7.07 -0.25 0.28
N GLN A 138 -5.85 0.02 0.71
CA GLN A 138 -5.16 -0.74 1.74
C GLN A 138 -4.69 0.13 2.89
N TYR A 139 -4.70 -0.47 4.08
CA TYR A 139 -4.01 0.03 5.26
C TYR A 139 -2.49 -0.09 5.08
N PRO A 140 -1.67 0.53 5.95
CA PRO A 140 -0.23 0.30 5.92
C PRO A 140 0.10 -1.19 6.08
N ALA A 141 1.11 -1.65 5.34
CA ALA A 141 1.68 -2.96 5.61
C ALA A 141 2.20 -3.03 7.05
N PRO A 142 2.06 -4.17 7.74
CA PRO A 142 2.66 -4.32 9.06
C PRO A 142 4.18 -4.22 8.96
N PRO A 143 4.86 -3.71 10.00
CA PRO A 143 6.30 -3.75 10.04
C PRO A 143 6.76 -5.21 9.97
N SER A 144 7.34 -5.61 8.85
CA SER A 144 7.88 -6.96 8.67
C SER A 144 9.19 -7.11 9.44
N SER A 145 9.53 -8.34 9.82
CA SER A 145 10.84 -8.66 10.39
C SER A 145 11.97 -8.56 9.35
N GLU A 146 11.64 -8.66 8.09
CA GLU A 146 12.52 -8.47 6.95
C GLU A 146 12.31 -7.07 6.37
N LYS A 147 13.40 -6.31 6.25
CA LYS A 147 13.39 -4.91 5.79
C LYS A 147 12.92 -4.74 4.33
N SER A 148 12.64 -5.83 3.62
CA SER A 148 12.32 -5.81 2.22
C SER A 148 11.41 -6.97 1.82
N ASP A 149 10.19 -7.03 2.36
CA ASP A 149 9.16 -7.84 1.71
C ASP A 149 8.41 -6.91 0.74
N PRO A 150 8.76 -6.90 -0.55
CA PRO A 150 8.08 -6.08 -1.55
C PRO A 150 6.62 -6.49 -1.75
N TRP A 151 6.22 -7.62 -1.19
CA TRP A 151 4.88 -8.21 -1.26
C TRP A 151 4.06 -8.03 0.02
N ALA A 152 4.62 -7.31 1.01
CA ALA A 152 3.92 -7.02 2.26
C ALA A 152 2.81 -6.00 2.04
N ASP A 153 1.69 -6.49 1.58
CA ASP A 153 0.48 -5.70 1.45
C ASP A 153 -0.20 -5.45 2.80
N GLY A 154 -0.77 -4.27 2.94
CA GLY A 154 -1.67 -3.96 4.05
C GLY A 154 -3.03 -4.61 3.90
N LEU A 155 -3.82 -4.60 4.96
CA LEU A 155 -5.19 -5.08 4.93
C LEU A 155 -6.04 -4.21 3.99
N PHE A 156 -6.88 -4.84 3.17
CA PHE A 156 -7.86 -4.11 2.36
C PHE A 156 -8.88 -3.40 3.25
N ALA A 157 -9.11 -2.13 2.95
CA ALA A 157 -10.16 -1.34 3.55
C ALA A 157 -11.54 -1.96 3.25
N PRO A 158 -12.43 -2.11 4.24
CA PRO A 158 -13.78 -2.62 3.99
C PRO A 158 -14.59 -1.64 3.12
N PRO A 159 -15.60 -2.12 2.38
CA PRO A 159 -16.56 -1.25 1.73
C PRO A 159 -17.22 -0.32 2.75
N GLY A 160 -17.42 0.95 2.38
CA GLY A 160 -17.97 1.96 3.27
C GLY A 160 -17.58 3.37 2.86
N ASP A 161 -17.93 4.33 3.72
CA ASP A 161 -17.67 5.74 3.49
C ASP A 161 -16.36 6.17 4.15
N TYR A 162 -15.58 6.93 3.40
CA TYR A 162 -14.28 7.48 3.78
C TYR A 162 -14.25 8.97 3.48
N ARG A 163 -13.25 9.65 4.00
CA ARG A 163 -12.89 11.02 3.63
C ARG A 163 -11.45 11.07 3.18
N VAL A 164 -11.21 11.83 2.12
CA VAL A 164 -9.87 12.17 1.64
C VAL A 164 -9.58 13.59 2.05
N VAL A 165 -8.45 13.83 2.71
CA VAL A 165 -8.02 15.14 3.16
C VAL A 165 -6.68 15.48 2.54
N LEU A 166 -6.65 16.45 1.64
CA LEU A 166 -5.43 17.00 1.06
C LEU A 166 -5.01 18.23 1.87
N THR A 167 -3.78 18.25 2.36
CA THR A 167 -3.21 19.41 3.08
C THR A 167 -2.06 20.01 2.27
N VAL A 168 -2.17 21.29 1.96
CA VAL A 168 -1.17 22.06 1.20
C VAL A 168 -0.84 23.32 1.98
N ASP A 169 0.42 23.52 2.35
CA ASP A 169 0.91 24.65 3.16
C ASP A 169 0.01 24.93 4.39
N GLY A 170 -0.47 23.88 5.06
CA GLY A 170 -1.32 23.95 6.26
C GLY A 170 -2.81 24.13 5.98
N VAL A 171 -3.22 24.40 4.74
CA VAL A 171 -4.63 24.51 4.34
C VAL A 171 -5.16 23.16 3.93
N LYS A 172 -6.36 22.79 4.44
CA LYS A 172 -7.00 21.50 4.19
C LYS A 172 -8.17 21.63 3.22
N GLN A 173 -8.28 20.67 2.31
CA GLN A 173 -9.50 20.42 1.53
C GLN A 173 -9.91 18.96 1.73
N GLU A 174 -11.21 18.71 1.85
CA GLU A 174 -11.76 17.39 2.11
C GLU A 174 -12.77 17.01 1.02
N GLN A 175 -12.76 15.74 0.64
CA GLN A 175 -13.75 15.16 -0.26
C GLN A 175 -14.24 13.81 0.28
N PRO A 176 -15.54 13.51 0.13
CA PRO A 176 -16.04 12.18 0.45
C PRO A 176 -15.55 11.18 -0.59
N LEU A 177 -15.24 9.98 -0.12
CA LEU A 177 -14.87 8.82 -0.95
C LEU A 177 -15.70 7.62 -0.52
N GLN A 178 -16.34 6.95 -1.46
CA GLN A 178 -17.05 5.71 -1.23
C GLN A 178 -16.22 4.53 -1.75
N VAL A 179 -15.98 3.55 -0.88
CA VAL A 179 -15.42 2.24 -1.29
C VAL A 179 -16.59 1.27 -1.44
N VAL A 180 -16.75 0.74 -2.63
CA VAL A 180 -17.84 -0.17 -2.99
C VAL A 180 -17.31 -1.60 -3.08
N ALA A 181 -18.11 -2.56 -2.63
CA ALA A 181 -17.80 -3.97 -2.80
C ALA A 181 -17.74 -4.35 -4.29
N ASP A 182 -16.95 -5.38 -4.62
CA ASP A 182 -16.95 -5.97 -5.95
C ASP A 182 -18.38 -6.42 -6.32
N PRO A 183 -18.99 -5.90 -7.39
CA PRO A 183 -20.35 -6.22 -7.76
C PRO A 183 -20.56 -7.69 -8.13
N ARG A 184 -19.50 -8.42 -8.39
CA ARG A 184 -19.53 -9.87 -8.66
C ARG A 184 -19.65 -10.70 -7.38
N VAL A 185 -19.43 -10.08 -6.21
CA VAL A 185 -19.42 -10.73 -4.89
C VAL A 185 -20.63 -10.28 -4.10
N ASN A 186 -21.62 -11.16 -3.98
CA ASN A 186 -22.84 -10.87 -3.23
C ASN A 186 -22.68 -11.27 -1.75
N LEU A 187 -22.08 -10.39 -0.95
CA LEU A 187 -21.93 -10.55 0.48
C LEU A 187 -22.55 -9.37 1.24
N PRO A 188 -23.14 -9.61 2.42
CA PRO A 188 -23.65 -8.52 3.25
C PRO A 188 -22.49 -7.70 3.85
N ALA A 189 -22.74 -6.43 4.16
CA ALA A 189 -21.75 -5.55 4.77
C ALA A 189 -21.15 -6.11 6.07
N SER A 190 -21.94 -6.87 6.84
CA SER A 190 -21.49 -7.54 8.06
C SER A 190 -20.39 -8.58 7.81
N ALA A 191 -20.41 -9.28 6.66
CA ALA A 191 -19.38 -10.25 6.31
C ALA A 191 -18.03 -9.55 6.05
N TYR A 192 -18.02 -8.39 5.38
CA TYR A 192 -16.82 -7.60 5.20
C TYR A 192 -16.28 -7.06 6.52
N ALA A 193 -17.16 -6.63 7.43
CA ALA A 193 -16.75 -6.16 8.76
C ALA A 193 -16.13 -7.30 9.59
N GLN A 194 -16.73 -8.50 9.58
CA GLN A 194 -16.19 -9.69 10.27
C GLN A 194 -14.83 -10.10 9.67
N GLN A 195 -14.74 -10.17 8.35
CA GLN A 195 -13.47 -10.47 7.66
C GLN A 195 -12.37 -9.49 8.06
N PHE A 196 -12.68 -8.20 8.06
CA PHE A 196 -11.71 -7.16 8.42
C PHE A 196 -11.28 -7.26 9.89
N ALA A 197 -12.22 -7.47 10.82
CA ALA A 197 -11.93 -7.64 12.23
C ALA A 197 -11.01 -8.86 12.48
N LEU A 198 -11.31 -9.99 11.84
CA LEU A 198 -10.47 -11.19 11.91
C LEU A 198 -9.06 -10.93 11.34
N ALA A 199 -8.98 -10.35 10.15
CA ALA A 199 -7.71 -10.04 9.49
C ALA A 199 -6.86 -9.08 10.34
N LYS A 200 -7.49 -8.07 10.96
CA LYS A 200 -6.82 -7.14 11.88
C LYS A 200 -6.29 -7.85 13.13
N SER A 201 -7.06 -8.78 13.68
CA SER A 201 -6.62 -9.61 14.81
C SER A 201 -5.41 -10.48 14.45
N ILE A 202 -5.45 -11.16 13.29
CA ILE A 202 -4.33 -11.96 12.77
C ILE A 202 -3.09 -11.08 12.54
N GLN A 203 -3.24 -9.92 11.91
CA GLN A 203 -2.14 -8.99 11.69
C GLN A 203 -1.50 -8.54 13.02
N ALA A 204 -2.31 -8.23 14.04
CA ALA A 204 -1.81 -7.86 15.36
C ALA A 204 -1.01 -8.99 16.01
N GLN A 205 -1.48 -10.24 15.91
CA GLN A 205 -0.74 -11.40 16.43
C GLN A 205 0.58 -11.61 15.65
N ASN A 206 0.55 -11.53 14.32
CA ASN A 206 1.75 -11.65 13.49
C ASN A 206 2.78 -10.57 13.83
N THR A 207 2.35 -9.33 14.08
CA THR A 207 3.21 -8.25 14.52
C THR A 207 3.87 -8.58 15.87
N ARG A 208 3.07 -9.07 16.84
CA ARG A 208 3.61 -9.49 18.15
C ARG A 208 4.64 -10.60 18.03
N ILE A 209 4.35 -11.62 17.24
CA ILE A 209 5.29 -12.73 16.95
C ILE A 209 6.56 -12.19 16.32
N SER A 210 6.44 -11.28 15.36
CA SER A 210 7.58 -10.67 14.65
C SER A 210 8.47 -9.85 15.58
N VAL A 211 7.87 -9.10 16.50
CA VAL A 211 8.61 -8.34 17.52
C VAL A 211 9.35 -9.30 18.46
N ALA A 212 8.64 -10.29 19.00
CA ALA A 212 9.24 -11.27 19.91
C ALA A 212 10.39 -12.07 19.25
N ALA A 213 10.22 -12.48 17.99
CA ALA A 213 11.28 -13.18 17.25
C ALA A 213 12.53 -12.30 17.02
N ARG A 214 12.33 -11.01 16.75
CA ARG A 214 13.44 -10.05 16.59
C ARG A 214 14.18 -9.81 17.91
N GLU A 215 13.45 -9.66 19.01
CA GLU A 215 14.01 -9.50 20.36
C GLU A 215 14.78 -10.75 20.76
N ALA A 216 14.22 -11.95 20.53
CA ALA A 216 14.91 -13.21 20.76
C ALA A 216 16.19 -13.33 19.91
N GLY A 217 16.12 -12.95 18.63
CA GLY A 217 17.29 -12.92 17.74
C GLY A 217 18.38 -11.96 18.23
N ALA A 218 18.02 -10.76 18.70
CA ALA A 218 18.94 -9.80 19.26
C ALA A 218 19.61 -10.33 20.55
N LEU A 219 18.82 -10.98 21.42
CA LEU A 219 19.33 -11.63 22.63
C LEU A 219 20.33 -12.75 22.30
N VAL A 220 20.00 -13.60 21.32
CA VAL A 220 20.92 -14.66 20.84
C VAL A 220 22.25 -14.07 20.39
N GLN A 221 22.21 -12.97 19.61
CA GLN A 221 23.45 -12.33 19.14
C GLN A 221 24.25 -11.69 20.28
N ALA A 222 23.57 -11.11 21.26
CA ALA A 222 24.22 -10.56 22.45
C ALA A 222 24.89 -11.68 23.29
N LEU A 223 24.19 -12.78 23.54
CA LEU A 223 24.71 -13.92 24.28
C LEU A 223 25.91 -14.59 23.58
N LYS A 224 25.85 -14.75 22.25
CA LYS A 224 27.02 -15.28 21.46
C LYS A 224 28.24 -14.38 21.54
N LYS A 225 28.07 -13.08 21.75
CA LYS A 225 29.20 -12.13 21.93
C LYS A 225 29.71 -12.06 23.37
N ALA A 226 28.89 -12.46 24.34
CA ALA A 226 29.29 -12.47 25.74
C ALA A 226 30.28 -13.63 25.97
N ARG A 227 31.57 -13.31 26.20
CA ARG A 227 32.54 -14.28 26.67
C ARG A 227 32.48 -14.30 28.19
N VAL A 228 32.03 -15.42 28.76
CA VAL A 228 31.93 -15.60 30.21
C VAL A 228 33.00 -16.61 30.67
N PRO A 229 33.85 -16.24 31.63
CA PRO A 229 34.90 -17.15 32.16
C PRO A 229 34.37 -18.29 33.02
N ASP A 230 33.11 -18.15 33.50
CA ASP A 230 32.44 -19.10 34.37
C ASP A 230 31.79 -20.22 33.54
N LYS A 231 32.22 -21.48 33.80
CA LYS A 231 31.71 -22.67 33.06
C LYS A 231 30.27 -23.01 33.32
N GLU A 232 29.73 -22.66 34.47
CA GLU A 232 28.32 -22.94 34.81
C GLU A 232 27.42 -21.97 34.08
N LEU A 233 27.78 -20.70 34.07
CA LEU A 233 27.07 -19.65 33.32
C LEU A 233 27.16 -19.87 31.80
N ASP A 234 28.30 -20.33 31.29
CA ASP A 234 28.47 -20.66 29.87
C ASP A 234 27.55 -21.81 29.44
N ARG A 235 27.36 -22.82 30.30
CA ARG A 235 26.40 -23.92 30.07
C ARG A 235 24.96 -23.45 30.08
N GLU A 236 24.58 -22.54 31.01
CA GLU A 236 23.23 -21.95 31.06
C GLU A 236 22.94 -21.08 29.82
N ILE A 237 23.93 -20.29 29.38
CA ILE A 237 23.85 -19.52 28.13
C ILE A 237 23.63 -20.45 26.93
N GLY A 238 24.38 -21.59 26.87
CA GLY A 238 24.21 -22.60 25.82
C GLY A 238 22.79 -23.16 25.78
N GLY A 239 22.25 -23.54 26.93
CA GLY A 239 20.85 -24.03 27.01
C GLY A 239 19.79 -22.99 26.67
N LEU A 240 20.04 -21.70 26.95
CA LEU A 240 19.15 -20.62 26.55
C LEU A 240 19.24 -20.37 25.02
N LEU A 241 20.44 -20.45 24.46
CA LEU A 241 20.67 -20.33 23.01
C LEU A 241 19.95 -21.42 22.22
N GLU A 242 20.01 -22.69 22.68
CA GLU A 242 19.29 -23.80 22.03
C GLU A 242 17.78 -23.61 22.07
N ARG A 243 17.21 -23.21 23.21
CA ARG A 243 15.77 -22.94 23.34
C ARG A 243 15.32 -21.79 22.47
N THR A 244 16.13 -20.74 22.36
CA THR A 244 15.79 -19.57 21.57
C THR A 244 15.96 -19.84 20.06
N ALA A 245 16.96 -20.63 19.67
CA ALA A 245 17.14 -21.08 18.30
C ALA A 245 15.98 -21.95 17.81
N ALA A 246 15.43 -22.82 18.67
CA ALA A 246 14.23 -23.60 18.34
C ALA A 246 12.99 -22.72 18.09
N LEU A 247 12.86 -21.60 18.79
CA LEU A 247 11.77 -20.61 18.55
C LEU A 247 11.96 -19.80 17.27
N THR A 248 13.21 -19.48 16.92
CA THR A 248 13.53 -18.73 15.69
C THR A 248 13.58 -19.62 14.45
N GLY A 249 13.98 -20.89 14.59
CA GLY A 249 14.02 -21.88 13.50
C GLY A 249 12.65 -22.35 13.03
N MET A 250 11.59 -22.22 13.83
CA MET A 250 10.21 -22.44 13.38
C MET A 250 9.73 -21.46 12.31
N ARG A 251 10.54 -20.44 11.96
CA ARG A 251 10.23 -19.43 10.95
C ARG A 251 10.76 -19.73 9.54
N GLU A 252 11.57 -20.76 9.39
CA GLU A 252 12.00 -21.25 8.08
C GLU A 252 11.01 -22.25 7.43
N ALA A 253 9.80 -22.40 8.00
CA ALA A 253 8.74 -23.10 7.30
C ALA A 253 8.40 -22.34 6.01
N PRO A 254 8.39 -22.99 4.84
CA PRO A 254 8.14 -22.34 3.56
C PRO A 254 6.82 -21.59 3.59
N HIS A 255 6.82 -20.38 3.06
CA HIS A 255 5.62 -19.57 2.85
C HIS A 255 4.52 -20.44 2.22
N PRO A 256 3.27 -20.39 2.70
CA PRO A 256 2.16 -21.19 2.16
C PRO A 256 1.79 -20.85 0.72
N HIS A 257 2.52 -19.98 0.04
CA HIS A 257 2.34 -19.67 -1.38
C HIS A 257 2.64 -20.85 -2.32
N ASN A 258 3.34 -21.90 -1.86
CA ASN A 258 3.64 -23.10 -2.67
C ASN A 258 2.70 -24.30 -2.38
N ALA A 259 1.64 -24.12 -1.60
CA ALA A 259 0.71 -25.21 -1.26
C ALA A 259 -0.44 -25.42 -2.27
N TRP A 260 -0.42 -24.70 -3.40
CA TRP A 260 -1.41 -24.84 -4.46
C TRP A 260 -0.70 -24.96 -5.82
N ALA A 261 0.11 -26.01 -5.98
CA ALA A 261 0.52 -26.52 -7.26
C ALA A 261 -0.25 -27.82 -7.57
#